data_489e2e622b549136beb25dbad74b52da
#
_entry.id   489e2e622b549136beb25dbad74b52da
#
_cell.length_a   1.000
_cell.length_b   1.000
_cell.length_c   1.000
_cell.angle_alpha   90.00
_cell.angle_beta   90.00
_cell.angle_gamma   90.00
#
_symmetry.space_group_name_H-M   'P 1'
#
loop_
_entity.id
_entity.type
_entity.pdbx_description
1 polymer ?
#
loop_
_entity_poly.entity_id
_entity_poly.type
_entity_poly.pdbx_seq_one_letter_code
_entity_poly.pdbx_strand_id
1 'polypeptide(L)'
;MRASFLRNMTWEDIREIFTVFEQTAGDDTTSDKYYKSVIRILRGKNGIPPPIEEVYPFILSCAELVCGRQLTDTRERENSLIRCFVAYKLHNNGYSYSEIGKMLKRDHSTITHLSNRMRDMLSLPNAYKWEVQQYKRFDELL
;
A
#
# COMPACT_ATOMS: atom_id res chain seq x y z
N MET A 1 -7.09 -14.92 2.34
CA MET A 1 -7.54 -16.11 1.58
C MET A 1 -7.34 -15.89 0.09
N ARG A 2 -6.93 -16.91 -0.60
CA ARG A 2 -6.72 -16.83 -2.05
C ARG A 2 -7.86 -17.53 -2.77
N ALA A 3 -8.49 -16.84 -3.69
CA ALA A 3 -9.46 -17.47 -4.57
C ALA A 3 -8.69 -18.24 -5.66
N SER A 4 -8.99 -19.54 -5.79
CA SER A 4 -8.25 -20.42 -6.71
C SER A 4 -8.33 -19.96 -8.16
N PHE A 5 -9.46 -19.40 -8.58
CA PHE A 5 -9.63 -18.94 -9.95
C PHE A 5 -8.71 -17.77 -10.31
N LEU A 6 -8.25 -16.99 -9.32
CA LEU A 6 -7.36 -15.87 -9.56
C LEU A 6 -5.95 -16.29 -9.95
N ARG A 7 -5.56 -17.53 -9.65
CA ARG A 7 -4.23 -18.04 -9.96
C ARG A 7 -3.94 -18.08 -11.46
N ASN A 8 -4.98 -18.24 -12.26
CA ASN A 8 -4.86 -18.34 -13.71
C ASN A 8 -5.10 -17.01 -14.41
N MET A 9 -5.40 -15.96 -13.68
CA MET A 9 -5.61 -14.65 -14.28
C MET A 9 -4.28 -13.98 -14.59
N THR A 10 -4.18 -13.39 -15.77
CA THR A 10 -3.03 -12.57 -16.13
C THR A 10 -3.21 -11.15 -15.58
N TRP A 11 -2.12 -10.41 -15.55
CA TRP A 11 -2.17 -9.00 -15.15
C TRP A 11 -3.07 -8.19 -16.09
N GLU A 12 -3.05 -8.53 -17.38
CA GLU A 12 -3.90 -7.92 -18.39
C GLU A 12 -5.39 -8.16 -18.10
N ASP A 13 -5.75 -9.36 -17.68
CA ASP A 13 -7.14 -9.69 -17.32
C ASP A 13 -7.65 -8.78 -16.21
N ILE A 14 -6.83 -8.56 -15.20
CA ILE A 14 -7.18 -7.73 -14.06
C ILE A 14 -7.28 -6.25 -14.46
N ARG A 15 -6.37 -5.78 -15.29
CA ARG A 15 -6.44 -4.43 -15.87
C ARG A 15 -7.72 -4.22 -16.65
N GLU A 16 -8.13 -5.21 -17.43
CA GLU A 16 -9.35 -5.14 -18.20
C GLU A 16 -10.57 -5.03 -17.29
N ILE A 17 -10.63 -5.84 -16.23
CA ILE A 17 -11.68 -5.76 -15.22
C ILE A 17 -11.70 -4.37 -14.59
N PHE A 18 -10.55 -3.83 -14.22
CA PHE A 18 -10.43 -2.51 -13.63
C PHE A 18 -10.92 -1.42 -14.59
N THR A 19 -10.56 -1.52 -15.87
CA THR A 19 -10.99 -0.55 -16.89
C THR A 19 -12.50 -0.56 -17.06
N VAL A 20 -13.11 -1.75 -17.12
CA VAL A 20 -14.56 -1.88 -17.21
C VAL A 20 -15.24 -1.22 -16.00
N PHE A 21 -14.74 -1.46 -14.81
CA PHE A 21 -15.27 -0.84 -13.60
C PHE A 21 -15.14 0.68 -13.61
N GLU A 22 -14.01 1.21 -14.04
CA GLU A 22 -13.84 2.66 -14.16
C GLU A 22 -14.84 3.28 -15.13
N GLN A 23 -15.09 2.63 -16.26
CA GLN A 23 -16.04 3.10 -17.26
C GLN A 23 -17.48 3.08 -16.74
N THR A 24 -17.81 2.15 -15.86
CA THR A 24 -19.18 1.99 -15.35
C THR A 24 -19.42 2.68 -14.02
N ALA A 25 -18.37 3.01 -13.29
CA ALA A 25 -18.46 3.54 -11.92
C ALA A 25 -19.05 4.94 -11.85
N GLY A 26 -18.68 5.82 -12.74
CA GLY A 26 -19.27 7.16 -12.86
C GLY A 26 -18.91 8.16 -11.78
N ASP A 27 -18.26 7.76 -10.67
CA ASP A 27 -17.85 8.69 -9.62
C ASP A 27 -16.56 8.21 -8.91
N ASP A 28 -15.92 9.13 -8.20
CA ASP A 28 -14.64 8.89 -7.54
C ASP A 28 -14.75 7.86 -6.41
N THR A 29 -15.84 7.87 -5.66
CA THR A 29 -16.05 6.93 -4.55
C THR A 29 -16.11 5.50 -5.05
N THR A 30 -16.76 5.27 -6.18
CA THR A 30 -16.86 3.95 -6.78
C THR A 30 -15.50 3.51 -7.32
N SER A 31 -14.75 4.42 -7.94
CA SER A 31 -13.39 4.13 -8.41
C SER A 31 -12.47 3.69 -7.27
N ASP A 32 -12.55 4.34 -6.11
CA ASP A 32 -11.77 3.97 -4.93
C ASP A 32 -12.10 2.56 -4.46
N LYS A 33 -13.39 2.20 -4.44
CA LYS A 33 -13.82 0.84 -4.06
C LYS A 33 -13.28 -0.21 -5.02
N TYR A 34 -13.31 0.06 -6.31
CA TYR A 34 -12.76 -0.85 -7.31
C TYR A 34 -11.26 -0.99 -7.18
N TYR A 35 -10.56 0.09 -6.99
CA TYR A 35 -9.12 0.06 -6.78
C TYR A 35 -8.76 -0.81 -5.59
N LYS A 36 -9.47 -0.64 -4.48
CA LYS A 36 -9.30 -1.44 -3.28
C LYS A 36 -9.56 -2.93 -3.55
N SER A 37 -10.60 -3.23 -4.30
CA SER A 37 -10.95 -4.62 -4.67
C SER A 37 -9.89 -5.24 -5.56
N VAL A 38 -9.38 -4.50 -6.54
CA VAL A 38 -8.32 -4.95 -7.44
C VAL A 38 -7.05 -5.28 -6.65
N ILE A 39 -6.66 -4.43 -5.71
CA ILE A 39 -5.49 -4.67 -4.88
C ILE A 39 -5.67 -5.95 -4.04
N ARG A 40 -6.85 -6.18 -3.49
CA ARG A 40 -7.14 -7.41 -2.74
C ARG A 40 -7.02 -8.65 -3.63
N ILE A 41 -7.55 -8.56 -4.83
CA ILE A 41 -7.46 -9.66 -5.81
C ILE A 41 -6.00 -9.96 -6.12
N LEU A 42 -5.22 -8.92 -6.39
CA LEU A 42 -3.82 -9.06 -6.74
C LEU A 42 -2.97 -9.66 -5.63
N ARG A 43 -3.30 -9.39 -4.38
CA ARG A 43 -2.64 -10.05 -3.25
C ARG A 43 -2.86 -11.54 -3.25
N GLY A 44 -4.03 -12.00 -3.69
CA GLY A 44 -4.36 -13.41 -3.76
C GLY A 44 -3.72 -14.12 -4.93
N LYS A 45 -3.20 -13.36 -5.89
CA LYS A 45 -2.62 -13.92 -7.09
C LYS A 45 -1.15 -14.29 -6.84
N ASN A 46 -0.90 -15.51 -6.70
CA ASN A 46 0.32 -16.31 -6.72
C ASN A 46 1.66 -15.59 -6.90
N GLY A 47 1.97 -14.63 -6.04
CA GLY A 47 3.30 -14.06 -5.98
C GLY A 47 3.69 -13.14 -7.12
N ILE A 48 2.76 -12.79 -8.02
CA ILE A 48 3.05 -11.81 -9.07
C ILE A 48 2.30 -10.51 -8.72
N PRO A 49 2.94 -9.59 -8.00
CA PRO A 49 2.29 -8.32 -7.70
C PRO A 49 2.19 -7.44 -8.96
N PRO A 50 1.23 -6.50 -9.02
CA PRO A 50 1.16 -5.55 -10.11
C PRO A 50 2.40 -4.64 -10.11
N PRO A 51 2.67 -3.91 -11.20
CA PRO A 51 3.73 -2.92 -11.19
C PRO A 51 3.55 -1.93 -10.03
N ILE A 52 4.62 -1.64 -9.32
CA ILE A 52 4.57 -0.78 -8.14
C ILE A 52 4.04 0.62 -8.47
N GLU A 53 4.32 1.10 -9.67
CA GLU A 53 3.89 2.41 -10.14
C GLU A 53 2.37 2.55 -10.16
N GLU A 54 1.66 1.45 -10.27
CA GLU A 54 0.19 1.44 -10.27
C GLU A 54 -0.40 1.38 -8.86
N VAL A 55 0.30 0.74 -7.94
CA VAL A 55 -0.18 0.50 -6.57
C VAL A 55 0.24 1.62 -5.62
N TYR A 56 1.44 2.12 -5.80
CA TYR A 56 2.04 3.10 -4.90
C TYR A 56 1.19 4.36 -4.69
N PRO A 57 0.67 5.02 -5.74
CA PRO A 57 -0.11 6.25 -5.53
C PRO A 57 -1.32 6.06 -4.63
N PHE A 58 -1.99 4.93 -4.75
CA PHE A 58 -3.15 4.63 -3.93
C PHE A 58 -2.77 4.38 -2.47
N ILE A 59 -1.72 3.57 -2.26
CA ILE A 59 -1.25 3.26 -0.91
C ILE A 59 -0.74 4.53 -0.22
N LEU A 60 0.00 5.36 -0.95
CA LEU A 60 0.46 6.64 -0.44
C LEU A 60 -0.71 7.54 -0.04
N SER A 61 -1.72 7.65 -0.89
CA SER A 61 -2.91 8.46 -0.60
C SER A 61 -3.62 8.00 0.66
N CYS A 62 -3.74 6.72 0.88
CA CYS A 62 -4.35 6.18 2.10
C CYS A 62 -3.53 6.54 3.34
N ALA A 63 -2.21 6.43 3.26
CA ALA A 63 -1.33 6.80 4.37
C ALA A 63 -1.40 8.30 4.67
N GLU A 64 -1.41 9.12 3.64
CA GLU A 64 -1.53 10.57 3.77
C GLU A 64 -2.87 10.96 4.40
N LEU A 65 -3.95 10.31 3.98
CA LEU A 65 -5.28 10.56 4.53
C LEU A 65 -5.33 10.27 6.02
N VAL A 66 -4.80 9.14 6.45
CA VAL A 66 -4.81 8.74 7.84
C VAL A 66 -3.93 9.65 8.69
N CYS A 67 -2.76 10.03 8.17
CA CYS A 67 -1.84 10.92 8.90
C CYS A 67 -2.21 12.40 8.80
N GLY A 68 -3.18 12.74 7.96
CA GLY A 68 -3.72 14.10 7.87
C GLY A 68 -2.81 15.09 7.15
N ARG A 69 -1.89 14.64 6.31
CA ARG A 69 -1.00 15.52 5.56
C ARG A 69 -0.41 14.84 4.33
N GLN A 70 0.02 15.62 3.36
CA GLN A 70 0.75 15.12 2.21
C GLN A 70 2.22 14.88 2.56
N LEU A 71 2.79 13.83 1.98
CA LEU A 71 4.20 13.51 2.15
C LEU A 71 5.08 14.57 1.50
N THR A 72 6.08 15.06 2.25
CA THR A 72 7.09 15.97 1.75
C THR A 72 8.49 15.38 1.98
N ASP A 73 9.53 16.06 1.52
CA ASP A 73 10.91 15.56 1.66
C ASP A 73 11.50 15.74 3.06
N THR A 74 10.79 16.41 3.95
CA THR A 74 11.34 16.70 5.28
C THR A 74 11.33 15.45 6.17
N ARG A 75 12.10 15.52 7.26
CA ARG A 75 12.20 14.44 8.26
C ARG A 75 11.24 14.60 9.42
N GLU A 76 10.19 15.36 9.25
CA GLU A 76 9.17 15.50 10.28
C GLU A 76 8.55 14.14 10.64
N ARG A 77 8.07 14.03 11.88
CA ARG A 77 7.53 12.80 12.43
C ARG A 77 6.44 12.18 11.55
N GLU A 78 5.51 13.00 11.08
CA GLU A 78 4.38 12.53 10.26
C GLU A 78 4.85 12.03 8.91
N ASN A 79 5.82 12.68 8.30
CA ASN A 79 6.42 12.22 7.04
C ASN A 79 7.13 10.88 7.22
N SER A 80 7.86 10.76 8.31
CA SER A 80 8.54 9.49 8.64
C SER A 80 7.53 8.37 8.85
N LEU A 81 6.43 8.65 9.51
CA LEU A 81 5.37 7.67 9.76
C LEU A 81 4.68 7.25 8.45
N ILE A 82 4.38 8.20 7.57
CA ILE A 82 3.81 7.91 6.25
C ILE A 82 4.75 6.95 5.48
N ARG A 83 6.04 7.24 5.48
CA ARG A 83 7.03 6.38 4.82
C ARG A 83 7.09 4.99 5.44
N CYS A 84 6.99 4.89 6.75
CA CYS A 84 6.94 3.60 7.46
C CYS A 84 5.72 2.78 7.02
N PHE A 85 4.56 3.41 6.97
CA PHE A 85 3.32 2.74 6.57
C PHE A 85 3.42 2.21 5.14
N VAL A 86 3.85 3.07 4.23
CA VAL A 86 3.98 2.73 2.81
C VAL A 86 5.02 1.64 2.59
N ALA A 87 6.19 1.77 3.18
CA ALA A 87 7.27 0.79 3.03
C ALA A 87 6.87 -0.58 3.57
N TYR A 88 6.31 -0.62 4.76
CA TYR A 88 5.90 -1.86 5.38
C TYR A 88 4.80 -2.56 4.56
N LYS A 89 3.80 -1.80 4.14
CA LYS A 89 2.69 -2.35 3.37
C LYS A 89 3.12 -2.88 2.01
N LEU A 90 3.91 -2.11 1.28
CA LEU A 90 4.39 -2.52 -0.03
C LEU A 90 5.30 -3.74 0.06
N HIS A 91 6.17 -3.78 1.05
CA HIS A 91 7.04 -4.94 1.22
C HIS A 91 6.24 -6.20 1.54
N ASN A 92 5.23 -6.09 2.40
CA ASN A 92 4.35 -7.23 2.71
C ASN A 92 3.52 -7.67 1.51
N ASN A 93 3.31 -6.78 0.55
CA ASN A 93 2.58 -7.12 -0.69
C ASN A 93 3.50 -7.70 -1.77
N GLY A 94 4.78 -7.90 -1.49
CA GLY A 94 5.71 -8.59 -2.38
C GLY A 94 6.68 -7.71 -3.14
N TYR A 95 6.73 -6.41 -2.87
CA TYR A 95 7.68 -5.51 -3.53
C TYR A 95 9.01 -5.50 -2.80
N SER A 96 10.09 -5.39 -3.57
CA SER A 96 11.44 -5.33 -3.00
C SER A 96 11.71 -3.95 -2.38
N TYR A 97 12.66 -3.91 -1.47
CA TYR A 97 13.09 -2.64 -0.88
C TYR A 97 13.63 -1.67 -1.94
N SER A 98 14.29 -2.19 -2.97
CA SER A 98 14.78 -1.35 -4.07
C SER A 98 13.66 -0.71 -4.88
N GLU A 99 12.60 -1.47 -5.19
CA GLU A 99 11.43 -0.95 -5.88
C GLU A 99 10.73 0.14 -5.06
N ILE A 100 10.54 -0.11 -3.76
CA ILE A 100 9.93 0.85 -2.85
C ILE A 100 10.80 2.10 -2.73
N GLY A 101 12.10 1.93 -2.65
CA GLY A 101 13.06 3.04 -2.58
C GLY A 101 12.98 3.98 -3.77
N LYS A 102 12.79 3.45 -4.96
CA LYS A 102 12.61 4.27 -6.16
C LYS A 102 11.37 5.15 -6.06
N MET A 103 10.29 4.61 -5.53
CA MET A 103 9.04 5.37 -5.38
C MET A 103 9.14 6.42 -4.29
N LEU A 104 9.73 6.09 -3.15
CA LEU A 104 9.89 7.01 -2.02
C LEU A 104 11.12 7.91 -2.14
N LYS A 105 11.95 7.72 -3.17
CA LYS A 105 13.19 8.45 -3.40
C LYS A 105 14.16 8.34 -2.21
N ARG A 106 14.32 7.13 -1.73
CA ARG A 106 15.24 6.76 -0.65
C ARG A 106 15.98 5.49 -1.06
N ASP A 107 17.16 5.26 -0.50
CA ASP A 107 17.89 4.04 -0.79
C ASP A 107 17.25 2.83 -0.09
N HIS A 108 17.61 1.64 -0.55
CA HIS A 108 17.01 0.40 -0.04
C HIS A 108 17.31 0.17 1.45
N SER A 109 18.44 0.62 1.96
CA SER A 109 18.77 0.44 3.38
C SER A 109 17.86 1.31 4.27
N THR A 110 17.53 2.52 3.81
CA THR A 110 16.55 3.37 4.49
C THR A 110 15.17 2.72 4.49
N ILE A 111 14.75 2.14 3.37
CA ILE A 111 13.46 1.44 3.28
C ILE A 111 13.43 0.24 4.20
N THR A 112 14.50 -0.55 4.26
CA THR A 112 14.62 -1.68 5.19
C THR A 112 14.44 -1.21 6.63
N HIS A 113 15.08 -0.11 7.00
CA HIS A 113 14.96 0.47 8.33
C HIS A 113 13.52 0.91 8.64
N LEU A 114 12.87 1.59 7.69
CA LEU A 114 11.48 2.05 7.85
C LEU A 114 10.52 0.86 8.04
N SER A 115 10.68 -0.17 7.23
CA SER A 115 9.84 -1.37 7.30
C SER A 115 10.04 -2.10 8.64
N ASN A 116 11.29 -2.25 9.07
CA ASN A 116 11.60 -2.89 10.36
C ASN A 116 11.07 -2.07 11.53
N ARG A 117 11.17 -0.75 11.46
CA ARG A 117 10.63 0.14 12.48
C ARG A 117 9.11 -0.02 12.61
N MET A 118 8.39 -0.12 11.49
CA MET A 118 6.95 -0.34 11.53
C MET A 118 6.60 -1.69 12.14
N ARG A 119 7.34 -2.73 11.77
CA ARG A 119 7.15 -4.06 12.35
C ARG A 119 7.37 -4.03 13.87
N ASP A 120 8.39 -3.33 14.33
CA ASP A 120 8.69 -3.22 15.75
C ASP A 120 7.59 -2.46 16.51
N MET A 121 7.08 -1.38 15.93
CA MET A 121 5.94 -0.65 16.52
C MET A 121 4.70 -1.54 16.65
N LEU A 122 4.41 -2.34 15.63
CA LEU A 122 3.27 -3.25 15.66
C LEU A 122 3.45 -4.38 16.68
N SER A 123 4.67 -4.77 16.98
CA SER A 123 4.96 -5.78 17.99
C SER A 123 4.88 -5.25 19.42
N LEU A 124 4.87 -3.93 19.59
CA LEU A 124 4.82 -3.26 20.90
C LEU A 124 3.65 -2.26 20.95
N PRO A 125 2.40 -2.75 20.81
CA PRO A 125 1.26 -1.84 20.64
C PRO A 125 1.01 -0.95 21.85
N ASN A 126 1.41 -1.36 23.05
CA ASN A 126 1.24 -0.53 24.24
C ASN A 126 2.22 0.64 24.30
N ALA A 127 3.41 0.47 23.69
CA ALA A 127 4.41 1.54 23.63
C ALA A 127 4.12 2.53 22.49
N TYR A 128 3.44 2.09 21.44
CA TYR A 128 3.19 2.87 20.22
C TYR A 128 1.69 2.93 19.93
N LYS A 129 0.88 3.23 20.91
CA LYS A 129 -0.58 3.19 20.79
C LYS A 129 -1.13 4.03 19.64
N TRP A 130 -0.64 5.25 19.52
CA TRP A 130 -1.12 6.16 18.48
C TRP A 130 -0.72 5.68 17.08
N GLU A 131 0.54 5.33 16.92
CA GLU A 131 1.08 4.87 15.63
C GLU A 131 0.39 3.58 15.16
N VAL A 132 0.20 2.65 16.06
CA VAL A 132 -0.48 1.38 15.77
C VAL A 132 -1.94 1.62 15.42
N GLN A 133 -2.61 2.52 16.12
CA GLN A 133 -3.99 2.87 15.82
C GLN A 133 -4.12 3.50 14.42
N GLN A 134 -3.21 4.40 14.07
CA GLN A 134 -3.20 5.01 12.75
C GLN A 134 -2.91 3.97 11.66
N TYR A 135 -1.99 3.05 11.91
CA TYR A 135 -1.71 1.98 10.95
C TYR A 135 -2.93 1.07 10.72
N LYS A 136 -3.68 0.75 11.77
CA LYS A 136 -4.91 -0.04 11.64
C LYS A 136 -5.94 0.68 10.78
N ARG A 137 -6.10 1.98 10.95
CA ARG A 137 -6.99 2.79 10.10
C ARG A 137 -6.53 2.78 8.65
N PHE A 138 -5.23 2.93 8.43
CA PHE A 138 -4.62 2.83 7.10
C PHE A 138 -4.88 1.47 6.46
N ASP A 139 -4.65 0.39 7.21
CA ASP A 139 -4.84 -0.97 6.71
C ASP A 139 -6.32 -1.26 6.37
N GLU A 140 -7.25 -0.70 7.11
CA GLU A 140 -8.68 -0.84 6.84
C GLU A 140 -9.10 -0.16 5.53
N LEU A 141 -8.40 0.86 5.09
CA LEU A 141 -8.67 1.52 3.82
C LEU A 141 -8.24 0.68 2.61
N LEU A 142 -7.39 -0.30 2.83
CA LEU A 142 -6.87 -1.19 1.81
C LEU A 142 -7.61 -2.52 1.86
#